data_3776418e9fba89174f779f92177f0983
#
_entry.id   3776418e9fba89174f779f92177f0983
#
_cell.length_a   1.000
_cell.length_b   1.000
_cell.length_c   1.000
_cell.angle_alpha   90.00
_cell.angle_beta   90.00
_cell.angle_gamma   90.00
#
_symmetry.space_group_name_H-M   'P 1'
#
loop_
_entity.id
_entity.type
_entity.pdbx_description
1 polymer ?
#
loop_
_entity_poly.entity_id
_entity_poly.type
_entity_poly.pdbx_seq_one_letter_code
_entity_poly.pdbx_strand_id
1 'polypeptide(L)'
;PKVLVIGGGIGGMVTAIGLVKKGFEVEVHEQTKVLKEIGAGLTIPRNSMRTFDAIGIWPQVAAVSSGGGKGGGAYVHYQTREILTGSLGFDWDSHPTSPEQGGLAHRAHVHDILVGEFRRIAPGKLFLDHHLETFTQDRKGVRATFANGDHAEGELLIGCDGISSVCQKTMFGQLMPTTFTGVVAFRTLVPRTEQLQPYLTEGVSCKYVGPSAGLNRYGIAGGKILNCVALVKTDSWDKEGWTTPTTHEEFLSYFRDFHENAQQ
;
A
#
# COMPACT_ATOMS: atom_id res chain seq x y z
N PRO A 1 -3.44 -25.16 16.45
CA PRO A 1 -2.77 -25.51 15.18
C PRO A 1 -1.75 -24.43 14.82
N LYS A 2 -0.66 -24.88 14.18
CA LYS A 2 0.42 -24.00 13.70
C LYS A 2 0.15 -23.61 12.25
N VAL A 3 0.20 -22.30 11.97
CA VAL A 3 -0.06 -21.71 10.65
C VAL A 3 1.20 -21.03 10.13
N LEU A 4 1.59 -21.37 8.91
CA LEU A 4 2.65 -20.67 8.18
C LEU A 4 2.03 -19.59 7.30
N VAL A 5 2.43 -18.34 7.48
CA VAL A 5 2.04 -17.20 6.63
C VAL A 5 3.23 -16.84 5.75
N ILE A 6 3.07 -16.96 4.45
CA ILE A 6 4.12 -16.65 3.47
C ILE A 6 3.91 -15.23 2.93
N GLY A 7 4.87 -14.35 3.22
CA GLY A 7 4.84 -12.94 2.89
C GLY A 7 4.57 -12.05 4.09
N GLY A 8 5.53 -11.17 4.41
CA GLY A 8 5.50 -10.22 5.53
C GLY A 8 4.95 -8.83 5.16
N GLY A 9 4.26 -8.69 4.03
CA GLY A 9 3.58 -7.45 3.66
C GLY A 9 2.36 -7.13 4.53
N ILE A 10 1.67 -6.02 4.26
CA ILE A 10 0.49 -5.58 5.04
C ILE A 10 -0.55 -6.70 5.17
N GLY A 11 -0.87 -7.40 4.08
CA GLY A 11 -1.84 -8.49 4.09
C GLY A 11 -1.42 -9.65 4.98
N GLY A 12 -0.16 -10.10 4.89
CA GLY A 12 0.38 -11.18 5.70
C GLY A 12 0.44 -10.81 7.18
N MET A 13 0.90 -9.60 7.51
CA MET A 13 0.95 -9.14 8.90
C MET A 13 -0.44 -9.01 9.53
N VAL A 14 -1.44 -8.47 8.83
CA VAL A 14 -2.82 -8.39 9.31
C VAL A 14 -3.39 -9.80 9.56
N THR A 15 -3.17 -10.71 8.62
CA THR A 15 -3.59 -12.11 8.74
C THR A 15 -2.93 -12.78 9.94
N ALA A 16 -1.62 -12.62 10.09
CA ALA A 16 -0.86 -13.22 11.18
C ALA A 16 -1.31 -12.71 12.55
N ILE A 17 -1.48 -11.39 12.72
CA ILE A 17 -1.97 -10.80 13.96
C ILE A 17 -3.37 -11.33 14.30
N GLY A 18 -4.28 -11.36 13.30
CA GLY A 18 -5.63 -11.87 13.47
C GLY A 18 -5.65 -13.32 13.95
N LEU A 19 -4.82 -14.17 13.36
CA LEU A 19 -4.71 -15.59 13.73
C LEU A 19 -4.13 -15.79 15.15
N VAL A 20 -3.06 -15.06 15.49
CA VAL A 20 -2.50 -15.12 16.87
C VAL A 20 -3.55 -14.73 17.90
N LYS A 21 -4.31 -13.66 17.65
CA LYS A 21 -5.41 -13.22 18.54
C LYS A 21 -6.56 -14.22 18.63
N LYS A 22 -6.68 -15.15 17.68
CA LYS A 22 -7.63 -16.28 17.71
C LYS A 22 -7.04 -17.55 18.32
N GLY A 23 -5.81 -17.50 18.84
CA GLY A 23 -5.17 -18.60 19.55
C GLY A 23 -4.41 -19.59 18.66
N PHE A 24 -4.13 -19.23 17.41
CA PHE A 24 -3.25 -20.02 16.54
C PHE A 24 -1.77 -19.73 16.86
N GLU A 25 -0.93 -20.73 16.75
CA GLU A 25 0.50 -20.53 16.64
C GLU A 25 0.81 -20.11 15.20
N VAL A 26 1.50 -18.97 15.01
CA VAL A 26 1.73 -18.40 13.68
C VAL A 26 3.21 -18.12 13.48
N GLU A 27 3.73 -18.54 12.34
CA GLU A 27 5.04 -18.13 11.83
C GLU A 27 4.85 -17.35 10.53
N VAL A 28 5.54 -16.20 10.41
CA VAL A 28 5.58 -15.40 9.20
C VAL A 28 6.94 -15.53 8.55
N HIS A 29 6.94 -15.89 7.26
CA HIS A 29 8.15 -16.07 6.46
C HIS A 29 8.17 -15.02 5.34
N GLU A 30 9.15 -14.12 5.39
CA GLU A 30 9.30 -12.99 4.47
C GLU A 30 10.59 -13.14 3.66
N GLN A 31 10.50 -12.95 2.34
CA GLN A 31 11.62 -13.12 1.43
C GLN A 31 12.74 -12.08 1.60
N THR A 32 12.42 -10.88 2.07
CA THR A 32 13.41 -9.82 2.22
C THR A 32 14.31 -10.04 3.42
N LYS A 33 15.60 -9.70 3.28
CA LYS A 33 16.56 -9.74 4.41
C LYS A 33 16.31 -8.64 5.42
N VAL A 34 15.74 -7.54 4.97
CA VAL A 34 15.43 -6.36 5.79
C VAL A 34 14.07 -5.84 5.38
N LEU A 35 13.22 -5.62 6.36
CA LEU A 35 11.92 -4.98 6.12
C LEU A 35 12.16 -3.50 5.77
N LYS A 36 12.19 -3.21 4.50
CA LYS A 36 12.22 -1.84 3.97
C LYS A 36 11.04 -1.68 3.03
N GLU A 37 10.08 -0.91 3.47
CA GLU A 37 8.97 -0.53 2.62
C GLU A 37 9.39 0.64 1.70
N ILE A 38 9.09 0.50 0.42
CA ILE A 38 9.22 1.62 -0.51
C ILE A 38 8.19 2.67 -0.10
N GLY A 39 8.66 3.86 0.22
CA GLY A 39 7.82 4.98 0.64
C GLY A 39 6.78 5.30 -0.43
N ALA A 40 5.51 5.12 -0.11
CA ALA A 40 4.38 5.51 -0.93
C ALA A 40 3.22 5.94 -0.03
N GLY A 41 2.38 6.82 -0.54
CA GLY A 41 1.12 7.14 0.10
C GLY A 41 0.16 5.95 0.00
N LEU A 42 -0.57 5.72 1.07
CA LEU A 42 -1.59 4.69 1.19
C LEU A 42 -2.91 5.34 1.60
N THR A 43 -3.94 5.12 0.80
CA THR A 43 -5.31 5.40 1.22
C THR A 43 -5.83 4.21 2.00
N ILE A 44 -6.27 4.46 3.22
CA ILE A 44 -6.86 3.45 4.10
C ILE A 44 -8.36 3.66 4.12
N PRO A 45 -9.13 2.83 3.42
CA PRO A 45 -10.57 2.95 3.42
C PRO A 45 -11.18 2.45 4.74
N ARG A 46 -12.45 2.78 4.97
CA ARG A 46 -13.20 2.44 6.18
C ARG A 46 -13.15 0.95 6.54
N ASN A 47 -13.30 0.06 5.56
CA ASN A 47 -13.23 -1.38 5.80
C ASN A 47 -11.88 -1.83 6.36
N SER A 48 -10.78 -1.23 5.88
CA SER A 48 -9.44 -1.51 6.42
C SER A 48 -9.28 -0.95 7.84
N MET A 49 -9.81 0.25 8.13
CA MET A 49 -9.79 0.80 9.49
C MET A 49 -10.55 -0.09 10.48
N ARG A 50 -11.71 -0.63 10.09
CA ARG A 50 -12.45 -1.61 10.91
C ARG A 50 -11.65 -2.90 11.12
N THR A 51 -10.89 -3.34 10.13
CA THR A 51 -10.00 -4.50 10.29
C THR A 51 -8.90 -4.21 11.30
N PHE A 52 -8.28 -3.03 11.22
CA PHE A 52 -7.28 -2.61 12.21
C PHE A 52 -7.85 -2.48 13.62
N ASP A 53 -9.10 -2.04 13.75
CA ASP A 53 -9.82 -2.00 15.02
C ASP A 53 -10.06 -3.42 15.57
N ALA A 54 -10.55 -4.32 14.73
CA ALA A 54 -10.79 -5.72 15.11
C ALA A 54 -9.54 -6.45 15.58
N ILE A 55 -8.36 -6.09 15.05
CA ILE A 55 -7.07 -6.63 15.49
C ILE A 55 -6.38 -5.71 16.53
N GLY A 56 -7.03 -4.64 17.00
CA GLY A 56 -6.62 -3.81 18.12
C GLY A 56 -5.43 -2.87 17.86
N ILE A 57 -5.19 -2.48 16.61
CA ILE A 57 -4.11 -1.54 16.23
C ILE A 57 -4.63 -0.23 15.62
N TRP A 58 -5.96 -0.08 15.55
CA TRP A 58 -6.56 1.12 14.98
C TRP A 58 -6.03 2.43 15.60
N PRO A 59 -5.85 2.58 16.93
CA PRO A 59 -5.37 3.83 17.51
C PRO A 59 -3.99 4.24 17.00
N GLN A 60 -3.09 3.27 16.84
CA GLN A 60 -1.74 3.51 16.33
C GLN A 60 -1.77 3.91 14.85
N VAL A 61 -2.60 3.23 14.04
CA VAL A 61 -2.77 3.56 12.62
C VAL A 61 -3.43 4.93 12.45
N ALA A 62 -4.44 5.26 13.27
CA ALA A 62 -5.09 6.56 13.25
C ALA A 62 -4.09 7.69 13.55
N ALA A 63 -3.20 7.49 14.52
CA ALA A 63 -2.21 8.48 14.92
C ALA A 63 -1.19 8.84 13.82
N VAL A 64 -0.94 7.93 12.87
CA VAL A 64 -0.05 8.16 11.72
C VAL A 64 -0.82 8.47 10.42
N SER A 65 -2.14 8.51 10.48
CA SER A 65 -3.02 8.81 9.36
C SER A 65 -3.48 10.26 9.40
N SER A 66 -3.68 10.85 8.24
CA SER A 66 -4.27 12.18 8.07
C SER A 66 -5.68 12.05 7.49
N GLY A 67 -6.54 13.06 7.68
CA GLY A 67 -7.78 13.19 6.96
C GLY A 67 -9.00 12.55 7.59
N GLY A 68 -9.03 12.44 8.90
CA GLY A 68 -10.21 12.03 9.66
C GLY A 68 -11.33 13.06 9.75
N GLY A 69 -11.08 14.29 9.32
CA GLY A 69 -12.01 15.40 9.39
C GLY A 69 -13.04 15.46 8.25
N LYS A 70 -13.86 16.51 8.30
CA LYS A 70 -14.82 16.83 7.23
C LYS A 70 -14.04 17.30 6.00
N GLY A 71 -14.23 16.67 4.87
CA GLY A 71 -13.64 17.04 3.61
C GLY A 71 -13.13 15.80 2.88
N GLY A 72 -13.83 15.36 1.88
CA GLY A 72 -13.34 14.39 0.90
C GLY A 72 -12.45 15.10 -0.11
N GLY A 73 -11.59 14.36 -0.81
CA GLY A 73 -10.89 14.95 -1.93
C GLY A 73 -11.85 15.39 -3.04
N ALA A 74 -11.54 16.48 -3.71
CA ALA A 74 -12.27 16.92 -4.87
C ALA A 74 -11.75 16.25 -6.15
N TYR A 75 -12.65 15.89 -7.04
CA TYR A 75 -12.34 15.60 -8.43
C TYR A 75 -12.55 16.90 -9.21
N VAL A 76 -11.53 17.31 -9.93
CA VAL A 76 -11.56 18.57 -10.69
C VAL A 76 -11.26 18.32 -12.17
N HIS A 77 -11.85 19.14 -13.01
CA HIS A 77 -11.57 19.12 -14.45
C HIS A 77 -10.09 19.49 -14.69
N TYR A 78 -9.42 18.71 -15.52
CA TYR A 78 -7.96 18.79 -15.71
C TYR A 78 -7.46 20.15 -16.21
N GLN A 79 -8.25 20.88 -17.00
CA GLN A 79 -7.89 22.21 -17.54
C GLN A 79 -8.44 23.37 -16.72
N THR A 80 -9.72 23.33 -16.37
CA THR A 80 -10.41 24.49 -15.76
C THR A 80 -10.37 24.47 -14.25
N ARG A 81 -10.03 23.31 -13.61
CA ARG A 81 -10.15 23.06 -12.17
C ARG A 81 -11.58 23.18 -11.63
N GLU A 82 -12.57 23.22 -12.49
CA GLU A 82 -13.97 23.12 -12.07
C GLU A 82 -14.16 21.84 -11.22
N ILE A 83 -14.87 22.00 -10.10
CA ILE A 83 -15.16 20.86 -9.21
C ILE A 83 -16.23 19.99 -9.88
N LEU A 84 -15.85 18.80 -10.28
CA LEU A 84 -16.75 17.81 -10.87
C LEU A 84 -17.56 17.07 -9.80
N THR A 85 -16.91 16.77 -8.66
CA THR A 85 -17.56 16.17 -7.49
C THR A 85 -16.64 16.25 -6.28
N GLY A 86 -17.23 16.10 -5.08
CA GLY A 86 -16.50 16.20 -3.81
C GLY A 86 -16.42 17.62 -3.29
N SER A 87 -15.51 17.86 -2.38
CA SER A 87 -15.28 19.19 -1.78
C SER A 87 -13.81 19.47 -1.64
N LEU A 88 -13.43 20.71 -1.84
CA LEU A 88 -12.13 21.23 -1.39
C LEU A 88 -12.18 21.42 0.14
N GLY A 89 -11.05 21.32 0.80
CA GLY A 89 -10.97 21.55 2.25
C GLY A 89 -10.63 20.30 3.06
N PHE A 90 -9.67 19.52 2.60
CA PHE A 90 -9.13 18.40 3.35
C PHE A 90 -8.25 18.92 4.49
N ASP A 91 -8.58 18.53 5.72
CA ASP A 91 -7.80 18.87 6.89
C ASP A 91 -6.65 17.87 7.08
N TRP A 92 -5.44 18.29 6.74
CA TRP A 92 -4.23 17.50 6.82
C TRP A 92 -3.78 17.21 8.25
N ASP A 93 -4.12 18.10 9.16
CA ASP A 93 -3.69 18.03 10.55
C ASP A 93 -4.68 17.21 11.39
N SER A 94 -5.87 16.88 10.82
CA SER A 94 -6.81 16.01 11.49
C SER A 94 -6.44 14.55 11.36
N HIS A 95 -6.76 13.79 12.39
CA HIS A 95 -6.63 12.36 12.42
C HIS A 95 -8.01 11.68 12.45
N PRO A 96 -8.14 10.44 11.94
CA PRO A 96 -9.36 9.67 12.14
C PRO A 96 -9.68 9.53 13.64
N THR A 97 -10.90 9.88 14.02
CA THR A 97 -11.39 9.78 15.41
C THR A 97 -12.29 8.58 15.63
N SER A 98 -12.56 7.81 14.58
CA SER A 98 -13.38 6.61 14.57
C SER A 98 -12.90 5.64 13.49
N PRO A 99 -12.98 4.32 13.69
CA PRO A 99 -12.69 3.32 12.66
C PRO A 99 -13.69 3.37 11.49
N GLU A 100 -14.77 4.14 11.61
CA GLU A 100 -15.71 4.43 10.52
C GLU A 100 -15.19 5.50 9.55
N GLN A 101 -14.09 6.14 9.86
CA GLN A 101 -13.43 7.11 9.00
C GLN A 101 -12.26 6.44 8.28
N GLY A 102 -12.05 6.79 7.01
CA GLY A 102 -10.84 6.45 6.29
C GLY A 102 -9.68 7.39 6.66
N GLY A 103 -8.50 7.13 6.13
CA GLY A 103 -7.34 7.99 6.34
C GLY A 103 -6.31 7.84 5.22
N LEU A 104 -5.35 8.74 5.23
CA LEU A 104 -4.19 8.75 4.34
C LEU A 104 -2.93 8.58 5.18
N ALA A 105 -2.12 7.58 4.88
CA ALA A 105 -0.92 7.31 5.67
C ALA A 105 0.29 7.04 4.77
N HIS A 106 1.47 7.10 5.34
CA HIS A 106 2.66 6.57 4.72
C HIS A 106 2.69 5.04 4.90
N ARG A 107 2.85 4.30 3.80
CA ARG A 107 2.77 2.81 3.79
C ARG A 107 3.74 2.17 4.77
N ALA A 108 4.97 2.70 4.86
CA ALA A 108 5.97 2.19 5.79
C ALA A 108 5.52 2.34 7.26
N HIS A 109 4.92 3.47 7.65
CA HIS A 109 4.46 3.65 9.02
C HIS A 109 3.38 2.63 9.42
N VAL A 110 2.45 2.34 8.51
CA VAL A 110 1.42 1.30 8.75
C VAL A 110 2.06 -0.08 8.87
N HIS A 111 3.03 -0.39 8.01
CA HIS A 111 3.74 -1.66 8.05
C HIS A 111 4.56 -1.81 9.33
N ASP A 112 5.27 -0.76 9.76
CA ASP A 112 6.05 -0.77 11.01
C ASP A 112 5.18 -1.02 12.24
N ILE A 113 3.97 -0.44 12.28
CA ILE A 113 2.98 -0.69 13.34
C ILE A 113 2.58 -2.17 13.35
N LEU A 114 2.27 -2.74 12.19
CA LEU A 114 1.89 -4.14 12.04
C LEU A 114 3.02 -5.08 12.48
N VAL A 115 4.24 -4.85 12.01
CA VAL A 115 5.42 -5.62 12.38
C VAL A 115 5.71 -5.51 13.88
N GLY A 116 5.62 -4.30 14.44
CA GLY A 116 5.79 -4.06 15.87
C GLY A 116 4.78 -4.82 16.71
N GLU A 117 3.51 -4.79 16.34
CA GLU A 117 2.46 -5.56 17.04
C GLU A 117 2.68 -7.06 16.91
N PHE A 118 2.98 -7.57 15.71
CA PHE A 118 3.24 -9.00 15.54
C PHE A 118 4.41 -9.49 16.39
N ARG A 119 5.54 -8.76 16.38
CA ARG A 119 6.70 -9.08 17.22
C ARG A 119 6.39 -9.06 18.72
N ARG A 120 5.48 -8.18 19.14
CA ARG A 120 5.06 -8.08 20.54
C ARG A 120 4.22 -9.28 20.98
N ILE A 121 3.29 -9.77 20.14
CA ILE A 121 2.36 -10.85 20.49
C ILE A 121 2.89 -12.25 20.12
N ALA A 122 3.84 -12.34 19.18
CA ALA A 122 4.48 -13.58 18.72
C ALA A 122 6.00 -13.38 18.58
N PRO A 123 6.73 -13.21 19.70
CA PRO A 123 8.16 -12.95 19.67
C PRO A 123 8.93 -14.10 19.01
N GLY A 124 9.88 -13.75 18.13
CA GLY A 124 10.72 -14.73 17.42
C GLY A 124 10.01 -15.51 16.29
N LYS A 125 8.77 -15.15 15.94
CA LYS A 125 7.98 -15.85 14.91
C LYS A 125 7.94 -15.15 13.55
N LEU A 126 8.76 -14.12 13.34
CA LEU A 126 8.97 -13.46 12.05
C LEU A 126 10.36 -13.81 11.52
N PHE A 127 10.39 -14.55 10.42
CA PHE A 127 11.59 -15.06 9.77
C PHE A 127 11.82 -14.26 8.48
N LEU A 128 12.98 -13.61 8.37
CA LEU A 128 13.41 -12.88 7.19
C LEU A 128 14.39 -13.72 6.36
N ASP A 129 14.67 -13.33 5.10
CA ASP A 129 15.46 -14.10 4.14
C ASP A 129 14.86 -15.50 3.85
N HIS A 130 13.55 -15.63 4.01
CA HIS A 130 12.78 -16.85 3.75
C HIS A 130 11.99 -16.73 2.44
N HIS A 131 12.71 -16.70 1.29
CA HIS A 131 12.08 -16.75 -0.03
C HIS A 131 11.55 -18.16 -0.28
N LEU A 132 10.23 -18.32 -0.36
CA LEU A 132 9.60 -19.61 -0.63
C LEU A 132 9.99 -20.12 -2.02
N GLU A 133 10.50 -21.35 -2.13
CA GLU A 133 10.72 -22.04 -3.40
C GLU A 133 9.56 -22.96 -3.76
N THR A 134 9.08 -23.69 -2.78
CA THR A 134 7.96 -24.63 -2.94
C THR A 134 7.40 -25.05 -1.58
N PHE A 135 6.27 -25.73 -1.61
CA PHE A 135 5.76 -26.45 -0.46
C PHE A 135 5.12 -27.77 -0.87
N THR A 136 5.06 -28.71 0.05
CA THR A 136 4.33 -29.97 -0.08
C THR A 136 3.29 -30.06 1.02
N GLN A 137 2.20 -30.78 0.75
CA GLN A 137 1.15 -31.03 1.73
C GLN A 137 0.69 -32.48 1.71
N ASP A 138 0.33 -33.00 2.87
CA ASP A 138 -0.26 -34.31 3.05
C ASP A 138 -1.33 -34.26 4.15
N ARG A 139 -1.78 -35.43 4.63
CA ARG A 139 -2.78 -35.52 5.70
C ARG A 139 -2.28 -35.04 7.06
N LYS A 140 -0.97 -34.85 7.23
CA LYS A 140 -0.34 -34.43 8.49
C LYS A 140 -0.11 -32.93 8.54
N GLY A 141 -0.08 -32.26 7.38
CA GLY A 141 0.13 -30.83 7.30
C GLY A 141 0.87 -30.36 6.05
N VAL A 142 1.55 -29.26 6.17
CA VAL A 142 2.29 -28.62 5.09
C VAL A 142 3.76 -28.42 5.50
N ARG A 143 4.65 -28.60 4.54
CA ARG A 143 6.08 -28.31 4.69
C ARG A 143 6.52 -27.33 3.61
N ALA A 144 6.97 -26.15 4.02
CA ALA A 144 7.55 -25.12 3.17
C ALA A 144 9.07 -25.27 3.08
N THR A 145 9.64 -25.03 1.90
CA THR A 145 11.09 -25.04 1.64
C THR A 145 11.50 -23.68 1.11
N PHE A 146 12.56 -23.11 1.67
CA PHE A 146 13.04 -21.76 1.35
C PHE A 146 14.39 -21.80 0.64
N ALA A 147 14.67 -20.78 -0.17
CA ALA A 147 15.87 -20.67 -0.99
C ALA A 147 17.19 -20.63 -0.17
N ASN A 148 17.13 -20.24 1.09
CA ASN A 148 18.27 -20.29 2.02
C ASN A 148 18.56 -21.69 2.57
N GLY A 149 17.76 -22.71 2.19
CA GLY A 149 17.87 -24.09 2.66
C GLY A 149 17.04 -24.41 3.90
N ASP A 150 16.40 -23.43 4.53
CA ASP A 150 15.55 -23.64 5.68
C ASP A 150 14.22 -24.31 5.32
N HIS A 151 13.59 -24.89 6.32
CA HIS A 151 12.26 -25.52 6.20
C HIS A 151 11.36 -25.06 7.35
N ALA A 152 10.06 -25.02 7.09
CA ALA A 152 9.04 -24.82 8.12
C ALA A 152 7.91 -25.82 7.93
N GLU A 153 7.34 -26.30 9.05
CA GLU A 153 6.22 -27.22 9.06
C GLU A 153 5.07 -26.66 9.89
N GLY A 154 3.83 -26.88 9.43
CA GLY A 154 2.61 -26.48 10.11
C GLY A 154 1.42 -27.28 9.62
N GLU A 155 0.25 -27.08 10.25
CA GLU A 155 -0.98 -27.70 9.79
C GLU A 155 -1.63 -26.96 8.62
N LEU A 156 -1.33 -25.67 8.49
CA LEU A 156 -1.87 -24.80 7.43
C LEU A 156 -0.78 -23.89 6.87
N LEU A 157 -0.90 -23.54 5.59
CA LEU A 157 -0.12 -22.49 4.93
C LEU A 157 -1.05 -21.48 4.28
N ILE A 158 -0.79 -20.20 4.51
CA ILE A 158 -1.53 -19.09 3.91
C ILE A 158 -0.57 -18.28 3.04
N GLY A 159 -0.83 -18.25 1.74
CA GLY A 159 -0.07 -17.45 0.78
C GLY A 159 -0.48 -15.99 0.84
N CYS A 160 0.44 -15.12 1.24
CA CYS A 160 0.35 -13.66 1.22
C CYS A 160 1.54 -13.06 0.44
N ASP A 161 2.11 -13.80 -0.48
CA ASP A 161 3.36 -13.58 -1.19
C ASP A 161 3.21 -12.73 -2.46
N GLY A 162 2.07 -12.06 -2.62
CA GLY A 162 1.87 -10.97 -3.56
C GLY A 162 1.72 -11.39 -5.02
N ILE A 163 2.06 -10.46 -5.93
CA ILE A 163 1.78 -10.61 -7.36
C ILE A 163 2.61 -11.72 -8.04
N SER A 164 3.79 -12.02 -7.51
CA SER A 164 4.68 -13.08 -8.00
C SER A 164 4.56 -14.37 -7.17
N SER A 165 3.37 -14.65 -6.64
CA SER A 165 3.10 -15.69 -5.67
C SER A 165 3.61 -17.07 -6.10
N VAL A 166 4.55 -17.58 -5.32
CA VAL A 166 5.03 -18.97 -5.42
C VAL A 166 3.96 -19.92 -4.89
N CYS A 167 3.20 -19.50 -3.88
CA CYS A 167 2.07 -20.28 -3.37
C CYS A 167 1.05 -20.56 -4.47
N GLN A 168 0.68 -19.54 -5.25
CA GLN A 168 -0.24 -19.69 -6.37
C GLN A 168 0.32 -20.65 -7.44
N LYS A 169 1.60 -20.45 -7.82
CA LYS A 169 2.27 -21.30 -8.81
C LYS A 169 2.32 -22.76 -8.36
N THR A 170 2.63 -23.01 -7.09
CA THR A 170 2.71 -24.37 -6.55
C THR A 170 1.35 -25.05 -6.50
N MET A 171 0.29 -24.31 -6.10
CA MET A 171 -1.06 -24.85 -5.99
C MET A 171 -1.71 -25.15 -7.34
N PHE A 172 -1.50 -24.29 -8.33
CA PHE A 172 -2.21 -24.36 -9.61
C PHE A 172 -1.32 -24.76 -10.80
N GLY A 173 -0.05 -25.09 -10.57
CA GLY A 173 0.92 -25.52 -11.59
C GLY A 173 1.43 -24.39 -12.49
N GLN A 174 0.86 -23.20 -12.38
CA GLN A 174 1.26 -22.03 -13.14
C GLN A 174 0.99 -20.73 -12.35
N LEU A 175 1.81 -19.71 -12.58
CA LEU A 175 1.49 -18.36 -12.15
C LEU A 175 0.45 -17.80 -13.12
N MET A 176 -0.64 -17.24 -12.59
CA MET A 176 -1.58 -16.51 -13.45
C MET A 176 -0.86 -15.31 -14.07
N PRO A 177 -0.84 -15.19 -15.40
CA PRO A 177 -0.13 -14.09 -16.05
C PRO A 177 -0.74 -12.76 -15.65
N THR A 178 0.11 -11.79 -15.37
CA THR A 178 -0.33 -10.41 -15.20
C THR A 178 -0.77 -9.85 -16.54
N THR A 179 -1.88 -9.13 -16.56
CA THR A 179 -2.39 -8.48 -17.77
C THR A 179 -2.17 -6.99 -17.63
N PHE A 180 -1.56 -6.36 -18.62
CA PHE A 180 -1.46 -4.92 -18.68
C PHE A 180 -2.87 -4.31 -18.83
N THR A 181 -3.21 -3.40 -17.93
CA THR A 181 -4.56 -2.81 -17.87
C THR A 181 -4.77 -1.62 -18.81
N GLY A 182 -3.74 -1.23 -19.58
CA GLY A 182 -3.75 -0.01 -20.37
C GLY A 182 -3.49 1.26 -19.55
N VAL A 183 -3.03 1.11 -18.29
CA VAL A 183 -2.76 2.25 -17.40
C VAL A 183 -1.41 2.10 -16.74
N VAL A 184 -0.60 3.15 -16.82
CA VAL A 184 0.68 3.28 -16.12
C VAL A 184 0.53 4.26 -14.96
N ALA A 185 1.13 3.94 -13.82
CA ALA A 185 1.13 4.79 -12.64
C ALA A 185 2.52 5.41 -12.43
N PHE A 186 2.63 6.72 -12.60
CA PHE A 186 3.80 7.50 -12.16
C PHE A 186 3.60 7.89 -10.71
N ARG A 187 4.66 7.81 -9.90
CA ARG A 187 4.61 8.10 -8.47
C ARG A 187 5.81 8.92 -8.04
N THR A 188 5.56 9.90 -7.18
CA THR A 188 6.63 10.65 -6.52
C THR A 188 6.20 11.11 -5.13
N LEU A 189 7.18 11.29 -4.26
CA LEU A 189 7.02 11.92 -2.96
C LEU A 189 7.78 13.24 -2.98
N VAL A 190 7.08 14.32 -2.68
CA VAL A 190 7.67 15.65 -2.67
C VAL A 190 7.58 16.21 -1.25
N PRO A 191 8.69 16.59 -0.61
CA PRO A 191 8.64 17.29 0.66
C PRO A 191 7.82 18.59 0.52
N ARG A 192 6.94 18.86 1.49
CA ARG A 192 6.18 20.11 1.51
C ARG A 192 7.12 21.26 1.81
N THR A 193 7.27 22.16 0.86
CA THR A 193 8.08 23.38 0.98
C THR A 193 7.19 24.62 0.89
N GLU A 194 7.71 25.78 1.30
CA GLU A 194 7.02 27.06 1.16
C GLU A 194 6.71 27.38 -0.32
N GLN A 195 7.58 26.96 -1.23
CA GLN A 195 7.39 27.15 -2.67
C GLN A 195 6.17 26.41 -3.23
N LEU A 196 5.82 25.27 -2.63
CA LEU A 196 4.64 24.50 -3.03
C LEU A 196 3.36 24.98 -2.34
N GLN A 197 3.47 25.82 -1.32
CA GLN A 197 2.33 26.30 -0.54
C GLN A 197 1.23 26.95 -1.39
N PRO A 198 1.53 27.82 -2.37
CA PRO A 198 0.49 28.42 -3.23
C PRO A 198 -0.33 27.37 -3.99
N TYR A 199 0.27 26.24 -4.35
CA TYR A 199 -0.38 25.16 -5.10
C TYR A 199 -1.09 24.14 -4.19
N LEU A 200 -0.85 24.26 -2.87
CA LEU A 200 -1.41 23.37 -1.85
C LEU A 200 -2.48 24.07 -0.99
N THR A 201 -2.63 25.41 -1.12
CA THR A 201 -3.46 26.26 -0.24
C THR A 201 -4.94 25.94 -0.27
N GLU A 202 -5.40 25.14 -1.20
CA GLU A 202 -6.80 24.75 -1.27
C GLU A 202 -7.09 23.45 -0.50
N GLY A 203 -6.20 23.10 0.45
CA GLY A 203 -6.43 22.05 1.44
C GLY A 203 -6.70 20.65 0.84
N VAL A 204 -5.87 20.17 -0.12
CA VAL A 204 -6.46 19.36 -1.13
C VAL A 204 -5.86 17.98 -1.26
N SER A 205 -6.68 16.98 -1.04
CA SER A 205 -6.67 15.81 -1.89
C SER A 205 -7.39 16.21 -3.20
N CYS A 206 -6.63 16.64 -4.21
CA CYS A 206 -7.17 17.02 -5.49
C CYS A 206 -6.84 15.97 -6.54
N LYS A 207 -7.89 15.52 -7.23
CA LYS A 207 -7.77 14.58 -8.33
C LYS A 207 -8.13 15.28 -9.62
N TYR A 208 -7.13 15.64 -10.40
CA TYR A 208 -7.34 16.14 -11.75
C TYR A 208 -7.77 14.98 -12.64
N VAL A 209 -8.88 15.16 -13.36
CA VAL A 209 -9.46 14.14 -14.25
C VAL A 209 -9.45 14.64 -15.67
N GLY A 210 -8.65 14.02 -16.49
CA GLY A 210 -8.57 14.24 -17.94
C GLY A 210 -8.95 12.99 -18.73
N PRO A 211 -9.06 13.08 -20.07
CA PRO A 211 -9.53 11.97 -20.91
C PRO A 211 -8.58 10.77 -20.95
N SER A 212 -7.28 11.02 -20.90
CA SER A 212 -6.24 9.98 -20.98
C SER A 212 -5.28 9.96 -19.79
N ALA A 213 -5.36 10.96 -18.92
CA ALA A 213 -4.52 11.02 -17.73
C ALA A 213 -5.29 11.61 -16.54
N GLY A 214 -4.84 11.27 -15.35
CA GLY A 214 -5.32 11.83 -14.11
C GLY A 214 -4.18 11.96 -13.11
N LEU A 215 -4.22 13.01 -12.29
CA LEU A 215 -3.23 13.29 -11.26
C LEU A 215 -3.92 13.37 -9.91
N ASN A 216 -3.52 12.51 -8.98
CA ASN A 216 -3.96 12.55 -7.60
C ASN A 216 -2.82 13.07 -6.72
N ARG A 217 -3.08 14.10 -5.93
CA ARG A 217 -2.13 14.66 -4.95
C ARG A 217 -2.77 14.70 -3.59
N TYR A 218 -2.06 14.22 -2.58
CA TYR A 218 -2.50 14.27 -1.19
C TYR A 218 -1.34 14.24 -0.22
N GLY A 219 -1.51 14.86 0.94
CA GLY A 219 -0.52 14.86 2.00
C GLY A 219 -0.52 13.54 2.77
N ILE A 220 0.66 13.18 3.22
CA ILE A 220 0.91 12.07 4.14
C ILE A 220 1.89 12.52 5.22
N ALA A 221 2.10 11.71 6.24
CA ALA A 221 2.99 12.01 7.37
C ALA A 221 2.64 13.36 8.04
N GLY A 222 1.34 13.60 8.33
CA GLY A 222 0.88 14.86 8.93
C GLY A 222 1.06 16.05 7.98
N GLY A 223 0.86 15.85 6.67
CA GLY A 223 0.97 16.90 5.66
C GLY A 223 2.39 17.35 5.33
N LYS A 224 3.41 16.68 5.88
CA LYS A 224 4.82 17.01 5.62
C LYS A 224 5.33 16.57 4.25
N ILE A 225 4.68 15.59 3.66
CA ILE A 225 5.06 15.01 2.38
C ILE A 225 3.83 15.03 1.48
N LEU A 226 3.97 15.54 0.26
CA LEU A 226 2.98 15.43 -0.79
C LEU A 226 3.22 14.13 -1.57
N ASN A 227 2.26 13.24 -1.55
CA ASN A 227 2.26 12.06 -2.42
C ASN A 227 1.53 12.39 -3.71
N CYS A 228 2.21 12.22 -4.83
CA CYS A 228 1.66 12.41 -6.16
C CYS A 228 1.57 11.08 -6.88
N VAL A 229 0.40 10.76 -7.40
CA VAL A 229 0.15 9.58 -8.23
C VAL A 229 -0.56 10.02 -9.49
N ALA A 230 0.12 9.87 -10.61
CA ALA A 230 -0.45 10.12 -11.92
C ALA A 230 -0.78 8.79 -12.60
N LEU A 231 -1.99 8.67 -13.13
CA LEU A 231 -2.45 7.53 -13.89
C LEU A 231 -2.58 7.94 -15.33
N VAL A 232 -1.89 7.26 -16.24
CA VAL A 232 -1.85 7.59 -17.66
C VAL A 232 -2.30 6.40 -18.48
N LYS A 233 -3.26 6.59 -19.34
CA LYS A 233 -3.66 5.61 -20.35
C LYS A 233 -2.58 5.51 -21.44
N THR A 234 -2.17 4.28 -21.79
CA THR A 234 -1.26 3.99 -22.90
C THR A 234 -1.61 2.64 -23.52
N ASP A 235 -1.42 2.52 -24.83
CA ASP A 235 -1.75 1.29 -25.55
C ASP A 235 -0.75 0.17 -25.30
N SER A 236 0.47 0.52 -24.92
CA SER A 236 1.53 -0.43 -24.63
C SER A 236 2.46 0.07 -23.54
N TRP A 237 3.11 -0.87 -22.86
CA TRP A 237 4.16 -0.61 -21.88
C TRP A 237 5.18 -1.74 -21.92
N ASP A 238 6.40 -1.41 -22.26
CA ASP A 238 7.51 -2.35 -22.45
C ASP A 238 8.49 -2.42 -21.27
N LYS A 239 8.28 -1.54 -20.27
CA LYS A 239 9.14 -1.47 -19.08
C LYS A 239 8.49 -2.30 -17.96
N GLU A 240 9.06 -3.44 -17.65
CA GLU A 240 8.61 -4.28 -16.55
C GLU A 240 9.31 -3.89 -15.23
N GLY A 241 8.58 -3.98 -14.11
CA GLY A 241 9.14 -3.79 -12.77
C GLY A 241 8.29 -2.90 -11.86
N TRP A 242 8.60 -2.95 -10.56
CA TRP A 242 7.94 -2.13 -9.53
C TRP A 242 8.34 -0.66 -9.59
N THR A 243 9.59 -0.40 -9.96
CA THR A 243 10.16 0.95 -10.03
C THR A 243 10.98 1.07 -11.30
N THR A 244 10.36 1.66 -12.31
CA THR A 244 11.05 1.99 -13.55
C THR A 244 11.30 3.49 -13.54
N PRO A 245 12.57 3.93 -13.62
CA PRO A 245 12.88 5.36 -13.70
C PRO A 245 12.21 6.00 -14.91
N THR A 246 11.73 7.22 -14.72
CA THR A 246 11.23 8.08 -15.80
C THR A 246 11.91 9.45 -15.74
N THR A 247 11.89 10.18 -16.83
CA THR A 247 12.38 11.56 -16.86
C THR A 247 11.23 12.54 -16.57
N HIS A 248 11.59 13.72 -16.09
CA HIS A 248 10.62 14.79 -15.91
C HIS A 248 9.91 15.17 -17.22
N GLU A 249 10.65 15.18 -18.32
CA GLU A 249 10.13 15.47 -19.64
C GLU A 249 9.11 14.42 -20.11
N GLU A 250 9.43 13.12 -19.94
CA GLU A 250 8.51 12.03 -20.25
C GLU A 250 7.22 12.17 -19.42
N PHE A 251 7.33 12.42 -18.12
CA PHE A 251 6.20 12.64 -17.25
C PHE A 251 5.35 13.83 -17.70
N LEU A 252 5.94 15.01 -17.88
CA LEU A 252 5.23 16.23 -18.27
C LEU A 252 4.56 16.12 -19.65
N SER A 253 5.07 15.27 -20.55
CA SER A 253 4.48 15.09 -21.87
C SER A 253 3.00 14.67 -21.82
N TYR A 254 2.59 13.95 -20.78
CA TYR A 254 1.21 13.51 -20.56
C TYR A 254 0.30 14.58 -19.95
N PHE A 255 0.88 15.69 -19.43
CA PHE A 255 0.16 16.72 -18.67
C PHE A 255 0.22 18.10 -19.29
N ARG A 256 0.67 18.24 -20.56
CA ARG A 256 0.83 19.53 -21.25
C ARG A 256 -0.45 20.35 -21.30
N ASP A 257 -1.59 19.69 -21.43
CA ASP A 257 -2.90 20.33 -21.53
C ASP A 257 -3.59 20.49 -20.16
N PHE A 258 -2.94 20.07 -19.08
CA PHE A 258 -3.48 20.23 -17.74
C PHE A 258 -3.30 21.67 -17.25
N HIS A 259 -4.14 22.06 -16.31
CA HIS A 259 -4.01 23.34 -15.61
C HIS A 259 -2.60 23.49 -15.01
N GLU A 260 -2.06 24.70 -15.00
CA GLU A 260 -0.71 24.99 -14.51
C GLU A 260 -0.40 24.44 -13.12
N ASN A 261 -1.38 24.47 -12.20
CA ASN A 261 -1.23 23.89 -10.86
C ASN A 261 -0.99 22.35 -10.86
N ALA A 262 -1.30 21.68 -11.94
CA ALA A 262 -1.03 20.24 -12.08
C ALA A 262 0.36 19.98 -12.66
N GLN A 263 0.91 20.95 -13.39
CA GLN A 263 2.22 20.87 -14.04
C GLN A 263 3.37 21.28 -13.11
N GLN A 264 3.09 22.02 -12.01
CA GLN A 264 4.03 22.42 -10.96
C GLN A 264 4.30 21.28 -9.99
#